data_a796ca24068ada39989ce1d66381c90c
#
_entry.id   a796ca24068ada39989ce1d66381c90c
#
_cell.length_a   1.000
_cell.length_b   1.000
_cell.length_c   1.000
_cell.angle_alpha   90.00
_cell.angle_beta   90.00
_cell.angle_gamma   90.00
#
_symmetry.space_group_name_H-M   'P 1'
#
loop_
_entity.id
_entity.type
_entity.pdbx_description
1 polymer ?
#
loop_
_entity_poly.entity_id
_entity_poly.type
_entity_poly.pdbx_seq_one_letter_code
_entity_poly.pdbx_strand_id
1 'polypeptide(L)'
;MSVIKLDHVSYVYSKGTPFEKVAVNDVNVEIEKGEFVGVIGHTGSGKSTLVQHLNALLQPTSGKVYIDGEDMWADPKQVRKFRFKVGLVFQYPEYQLFEETIYKDVAFGPTNMGLSEQEVDERVRHATAMVGIDSADLEKSPFELSGGQKRRVAIAGVMAMRPEVLVLDEPTAGLDPMGRELILGQIREYHRETGSTILLVSHSMEDIANYAGKALVMNDGSLYMYDDVEKVFSHQKAIAEMGLSVPQVARIFTRLAEKGYPVNPNVFRVEDAVAQIRELIRKGENLHV
;
A
#
# COMPACT_ATOMS: atom_id res chain seq x y z
N MET A 1 -19.38 -3.59 -1.07
CA MET A 1 -19.52 -3.84 0.40
C MET A 1 -18.22 -3.43 1.06
N SER A 2 -18.27 -2.45 1.97
CA SER A 2 -17.09 -1.87 2.61
C SER A 2 -16.40 -2.93 3.48
N VAL A 3 -15.10 -3.14 3.27
CA VAL A 3 -14.25 -4.02 4.09
C VAL A 3 -13.58 -3.24 5.22
N ILE A 4 -13.30 -1.95 4.99
CA ILE A 4 -12.76 -1.03 5.99
C ILE A 4 -13.71 0.17 6.11
N LYS A 5 -14.08 0.53 7.34
CA LYS A 5 -14.72 1.80 7.64
C LYS A 5 -14.04 2.46 8.83
N LEU A 6 -13.61 3.68 8.62
CA LEU A 6 -13.17 4.59 9.68
C LEU A 6 -14.28 5.59 9.95
N ASP A 7 -14.70 5.69 11.19
CA ASP A 7 -15.82 6.52 11.65
C ASP A 7 -15.32 7.49 12.72
N HIS A 8 -15.09 8.73 12.32
CA HIS A 8 -14.57 9.82 13.16
C HIS A 8 -13.27 9.46 13.89
N VAL A 9 -12.35 8.74 13.23
CA VAL A 9 -11.12 8.24 13.83
C VAL A 9 -10.14 9.36 14.08
N SER A 10 -9.73 9.50 15.36
CA SER A 10 -8.64 10.40 15.76
C SER A 10 -7.65 9.70 16.65
N TYR A 11 -6.38 10.11 16.55
CA TYR A 11 -5.31 9.58 17.38
C TYR A 11 -4.32 10.66 17.81
N VAL A 12 -4.04 10.68 19.12
CA VAL A 12 -3.15 11.65 19.75
C VAL A 12 -2.05 10.89 20.47
N TYR A 13 -0.80 11.07 20.01
CA TYR A 13 0.37 10.56 20.74
C TYR A 13 0.61 11.36 22.01
N SER A 14 1.04 10.69 23.07
CA SER A 14 1.45 11.30 24.35
C SER A 14 0.40 12.26 24.93
N LYS A 15 -0.90 11.92 24.79
CA LYS A 15 -2.02 12.76 25.25
C LYS A 15 -1.85 13.20 26.70
N GLY A 16 -2.07 14.50 26.96
CA GLY A 16 -1.95 15.10 28.30
C GLY A 16 -0.51 15.37 28.73
N THR A 17 0.48 15.25 27.85
CA THR A 17 1.88 15.59 28.13
C THR A 17 2.35 16.77 27.28
N PRO A 18 3.50 17.41 27.61
CA PRO A 18 4.09 18.46 26.77
C PRO A 18 4.48 18.00 25.35
N PHE A 19 4.51 16.69 25.10
CA PHE A 19 4.83 16.08 23.81
C PHE A 19 3.59 15.60 23.05
N GLU A 20 2.41 16.11 23.44
CA GLU A 20 1.16 15.79 22.78
C GLU A 20 1.20 16.16 21.29
N LYS A 21 0.86 15.18 20.43
CA LYS A 21 0.82 15.38 18.97
C LYS A 21 -0.38 14.68 18.37
N VAL A 22 -1.27 15.44 17.74
CA VAL A 22 -2.35 14.89 16.92
C VAL A 22 -1.72 14.28 15.66
N ALA A 23 -1.91 12.99 15.45
CA ALA A 23 -1.36 12.27 14.29
C ALA A 23 -2.44 11.87 13.29
N VAL A 24 -3.65 11.62 13.76
CA VAL A 24 -4.86 11.38 12.95
C VAL A 24 -5.98 12.24 13.54
N ASN A 25 -6.71 12.94 12.70
CA ASN A 25 -7.72 13.90 13.10
C ASN A 25 -9.00 13.73 12.30
N ASP A 26 -10.03 13.19 12.93
CA ASP A 26 -11.40 13.05 12.41
C ASP A 26 -11.49 12.41 11.02
N VAL A 27 -10.78 11.31 10.83
CA VAL A 27 -10.76 10.59 9.53
C VAL A 27 -12.02 9.76 9.39
N ASN A 28 -12.73 10.02 8.27
CA ASN A 28 -13.92 9.30 7.84
C ASN A 28 -13.71 8.77 6.44
N VAL A 29 -13.70 7.44 6.26
CA VAL A 29 -13.53 6.80 4.96
C VAL A 29 -14.09 5.38 4.96
N GLU A 30 -14.64 4.98 3.83
CA GLU A 30 -15.06 3.60 3.56
C GLU A 30 -14.31 3.08 2.34
N ILE A 31 -13.65 1.92 2.47
CA ILE A 31 -12.91 1.24 1.40
C ILE A 31 -13.64 -0.05 1.08
N GLU A 32 -13.94 -0.23 -0.21
CA GLU A 32 -14.69 -1.39 -0.70
C GLU A 32 -13.77 -2.61 -0.81
N LYS A 33 -14.39 -3.80 -0.70
CA LYS A 33 -13.68 -5.06 -0.86
C LYS A 33 -13.10 -5.20 -2.27
N GLY A 34 -11.85 -5.64 -2.36
CA GLY A 34 -11.16 -5.85 -3.63
C GLY A 34 -10.62 -4.58 -4.29
N GLU A 35 -10.63 -3.43 -3.60
CA GLU A 35 -9.98 -2.22 -4.11
C GLU A 35 -8.45 -2.30 -3.94
N PHE A 36 -7.73 -1.71 -4.89
CA PHE A 36 -6.30 -1.40 -4.74
C PHE A 36 -6.17 0.11 -4.50
N VAL A 37 -5.85 0.49 -3.27
CA VAL A 37 -5.83 1.88 -2.81
C VAL A 37 -4.41 2.34 -2.54
N GLY A 38 -4.00 3.44 -3.18
CA GLY A 38 -2.77 4.14 -2.85
C GLY A 38 -3.00 5.10 -1.69
N VAL A 39 -2.15 5.07 -0.67
CA VAL A 39 -2.19 6.02 0.45
C VAL A 39 -1.03 6.98 0.32
N ILE A 40 -1.32 8.25 0.02
CA ILE A 40 -0.35 9.30 -0.23
C ILE A 40 -0.47 10.45 0.77
N GLY A 41 0.61 11.21 0.92
CA GLY A 41 0.70 12.36 1.83
C GLY A 41 2.16 12.66 2.14
N HIS A 42 2.46 13.88 2.59
CA HIS A 42 3.82 14.24 2.99
C HIS A 42 4.29 13.45 4.23
N THR A 43 5.60 13.50 4.52
CA THR A 43 6.14 12.88 5.73
C THR A 43 5.53 13.52 6.96
N GLY A 44 5.01 12.70 7.87
CA GLY A 44 4.32 13.18 9.07
C GLY A 44 2.83 13.51 8.89
N SER A 45 2.23 13.30 7.71
CA SER A 45 0.80 13.50 7.47
C SER A 45 -0.14 12.49 8.14
N GLY A 46 0.40 11.49 8.87
CA GLY A 46 -0.40 10.52 9.61
C GLY A 46 -0.62 9.16 8.93
N LYS A 47 -0.09 8.92 7.72
CA LYS A 47 -0.30 7.66 6.96
C LYS A 47 0.03 6.39 7.75
N SER A 48 1.28 6.28 8.25
CA SER A 48 1.71 5.09 9.00
C SER A 48 0.91 4.91 10.29
N THR A 49 0.51 6.01 10.95
CA THR A 49 -0.39 5.95 12.11
C THR A 49 -1.77 5.43 11.70
N LEU A 50 -2.31 5.92 10.58
CA LEU A 50 -3.61 5.49 10.06
C LEU A 50 -3.62 3.99 9.76
N VAL A 51 -2.62 3.48 9.03
CA VAL A 51 -2.58 2.05 8.66
C VAL A 51 -2.35 1.13 9.87
N GLN A 52 -1.69 1.59 10.93
CA GLN A 52 -1.56 0.84 12.18
C GLN A 52 -2.88 0.68 12.94
N HIS A 53 -3.85 1.57 12.75
CA HIS A 53 -5.20 1.38 13.28
C HIS A 53 -5.93 0.24 12.58
N LEU A 54 -5.68 0.04 11.28
CA LEU A 54 -6.36 -1.00 10.50
C LEU A 54 -5.97 -2.42 10.93
N ASN A 55 -4.73 -2.59 11.42
CA ASN A 55 -4.23 -3.88 11.93
C ASN A 55 -4.34 -4.00 13.46
N ALA A 56 -5.08 -3.10 14.12
CA ALA A 56 -5.24 -3.08 15.58
C ALA A 56 -3.91 -3.02 16.37
N LEU A 57 -2.89 -2.38 15.83
CA LEU A 57 -1.66 -2.05 16.57
C LEU A 57 -1.85 -0.82 17.43
N LEU A 58 -2.64 0.14 16.94
CA LEU A 58 -3.01 1.33 17.68
C LEU A 58 -4.53 1.36 17.88
N GLN A 59 -4.96 1.63 19.12
CA GLN A 59 -6.35 1.91 19.42
C GLN A 59 -6.62 3.40 19.20
N PRO A 60 -7.69 3.80 18.49
CA PRO A 60 -8.04 5.21 18.32
C PRO A 60 -8.23 5.91 19.67
N THR A 61 -7.85 7.19 19.76
CA THR A 61 -8.17 8.04 20.91
C THR A 61 -9.67 8.39 20.94
N SER A 62 -10.29 8.51 19.76
CA SER A 62 -11.74 8.66 19.56
C SER A 62 -12.15 8.10 18.21
N GLY A 63 -13.43 7.87 18.02
CA GLY A 63 -13.98 7.24 16.80
C GLY A 63 -13.88 5.72 16.81
N LYS A 64 -14.20 5.09 15.69
CA LYS A 64 -14.27 3.64 15.56
C LYS A 64 -13.66 3.14 14.26
N VAL A 65 -13.06 1.96 14.31
CA VAL A 65 -12.54 1.23 13.16
C VAL A 65 -13.35 -0.03 12.99
N TYR A 66 -13.94 -0.19 11.81
CA TYR A 66 -14.69 -1.37 11.45
C TYR A 66 -13.95 -2.14 10.36
N ILE A 67 -13.85 -3.45 10.55
CA ILE A 67 -13.38 -4.39 9.53
C ILE A 67 -14.51 -5.38 9.28
N ASP A 68 -14.94 -5.48 8.02
CA ASP A 68 -16.05 -6.35 7.61
C ASP A 68 -17.34 -6.06 8.40
N GLY A 69 -17.58 -4.77 8.73
CA GLY A 69 -18.73 -4.30 9.50
C GLY A 69 -18.64 -4.53 11.01
N GLU A 70 -17.59 -5.17 11.52
CA GLU A 70 -17.38 -5.41 12.95
C GLU A 70 -16.51 -4.30 13.57
N ASP A 71 -16.98 -3.68 14.66
CA ASP A 71 -16.18 -2.73 15.44
C ASP A 71 -14.99 -3.45 16.08
N MET A 72 -13.77 -3.11 15.64
CA MET A 72 -12.54 -3.78 16.01
C MET A 72 -12.25 -3.74 17.53
N TRP A 73 -12.72 -2.70 18.21
CA TRP A 73 -12.42 -2.47 19.62
C TRP A 73 -13.63 -2.70 20.55
N ALA A 74 -14.76 -3.23 20.02
CA ALA A 74 -15.93 -3.55 20.83
C ALA A 74 -15.62 -4.60 21.93
N ASP A 75 -14.76 -5.57 21.60
CA ASP A 75 -14.25 -6.56 22.58
C ASP A 75 -12.72 -6.68 22.44
N PRO A 76 -11.96 -6.11 23.40
CA PRO A 76 -10.49 -6.15 23.37
C PRO A 76 -9.89 -7.58 23.33
N LYS A 77 -10.64 -8.60 23.79
CA LYS A 77 -10.18 -10.00 23.73
C LYS A 77 -10.20 -10.58 22.32
N GLN A 78 -10.99 -10.00 21.43
CA GLN A 78 -11.14 -10.46 20.05
C GLN A 78 -10.27 -9.70 19.04
N VAL A 79 -9.49 -8.72 19.49
CA VAL A 79 -8.64 -7.89 18.62
C VAL A 79 -7.68 -8.75 17.75
N ARG A 80 -7.22 -9.90 18.28
CA ARG A 80 -6.31 -10.79 17.55
C ARG A 80 -6.88 -11.29 16.21
N LYS A 81 -8.21 -11.50 16.11
CA LYS A 81 -8.85 -11.95 14.85
C LYS A 81 -8.67 -10.94 13.72
N PHE A 82 -8.70 -9.64 14.03
CA PHE A 82 -8.53 -8.58 13.03
C PHE A 82 -7.09 -8.50 12.51
N ARG A 83 -6.09 -8.87 13.31
CA ARG A 83 -4.69 -8.95 12.86
C ARG A 83 -4.45 -10.03 11.81
N PHE A 84 -5.29 -11.06 11.77
CA PHE A 84 -5.26 -12.07 10.72
C PHE A 84 -6.07 -11.64 9.49
N LYS A 85 -7.14 -10.85 9.67
CA LYS A 85 -7.92 -10.29 8.57
C LYS A 85 -7.17 -9.18 7.84
N VAL A 86 -6.40 -8.38 8.56
CA VAL A 86 -5.63 -7.26 8.01
C VAL A 86 -4.14 -7.53 8.22
N GLY A 87 -3.48 -8.01 7.17
CA GLY A 87 -2.02 -8.18 7.15
C GLY A 87 -1.33 -6.82 6.98
N LEU A 88 -0.30 -6.55 7.76
CA LEU A 88 0.49 -5.33 7.68
C LEU A 88 1.97 -5.65 7.45
N VAL A 89 2.49 -5.16 6.34
CA VAL A 89 3.91 -5.15 6.01
C VAL A 89 4.45 -3.76 6.35
N PHE A 90 5.36 -3.68 7.31
CA PHE A 90 5.98 -2.41 7.74
C PHE A 90 7.06 -1.95 6.77
N GLN A 91 7.47 -0.70 6.91
CA GLN A 91 8.64 -0.18 6.24
C GLN A 91 9.90 -0.95 6.66
N TYR A 92 10.74 -1.37 5.70
CA TYR A 92 11.91 -2.23 5.90
C TYR A 92 11.56 -3.58 6.58
N PRO A 93 10.64 -4.37 6.00
CA PRO A 93 10.13 -5.58 6.62
C PRO A 93 11.19 -6.67 6.80
N GLU A 94 12.31 -6.59 6.07
CA GLU A 94 13.48 -7.47 6.18
C GLU A 94 14.13 -7.46 7.57
N TYR A 95 13.90 -6.44 8.38
CA TYR A 95 14.39 -6.40 9.78
C TYR A 95 13.48 -7.16 10.75
N GLN A 96 12.36 -7.68 10.28
CA GLN A 96 11.40 -8.43 11.10
C GLN A 96 11.58 -9.95 11.00
N LEU A 97 12.51 -10.41 10.15
CA LEU A 97 12.86 -11.84 10.06
C LEU A 97 13.64 -12.27 11.30
N PHE A 98 13.25 -13.38 11.93
CA PHE A 98 13.82 -13.82 13.20
C PHE A 98 13.96 -15.34 13.33
N GLU A 99 13.37 -16.12 12.44
CA GLU A 99 13.40 -17.57 12.49
C GLU A 99 14.70 -18.16 11.88
N GLU A 100 14.95 -19.42 12.18
CA GLU A 100 16.14 -20.14 11.71
C GLU A 100 16.12 -20.40 10.21
N THR A 101 14.91 -20.64 9.64
CA THR A 101 14.73 -20.94 8.22
C THR A 101 13.66 -20.06 7.59
N ILE A 102 13.76 -19.85 6.29
CA ILE A 102 12.76 -19.13 5.49
C ILE A 102 11.39 -19.77 5.66
N TYR A 103 11.34 -21.12 5.65
CA TYR A 103 10.09 -21.84 5.86
C TYR A 103 9.43 -21.47 7.18
N LYS A 104 10.18 -21.51 8.29
CA LYS A 104 9.66 -21.22 9.63
C LYS A 104 9.19 -19.77 9.75
N ASP A 105 9.93 -18.82 9.17
CA ASP A 105 9.56 -17.40 9.18
C ASP A 105 8.22 -17.17 8.47
N VAL A 106 8.04 -17.74 7.27
CA VAL A 106 6.80 -17.63 6.51
C VAL A 106 5.66 -18.42 7.16
N ALA A 107 5.95 -19.56 7.80
CA ALA A 107 4.98 -20.40 8.50
C ALA A 107 4.46 -19.75 9.80
N PHE A 108 5.18 -18.78 10.37
CA PHE A 108 4.86 -18.22 11.68
C PHE A 108 3.42 -17.69 11.78
N GLY A 109 3.00 -16.89 10.79
CA GLY A 109 1.62 -16.36 10.73
C GLY A 109 0.56 -17.46 10.64
N PRO A 110 0.59 -18.33 9.63
CA PRO A 110 -0.35 -19.44 9.46
C PRO A 110 -0.42 -20.38 10.67
N THR A 111 0.73 -20.71 11.28
CA THR A 111 0.79 -21.52 12.51
C THR A 111 0.05 -20.82 13.65
N ASN A 112 0.26 -19.54 13.84
CA ASN A 112 -0.43 -18.74 14.86
C ASN A 112 -1.94 -18.59 14.63
N MET A 113 -2.41 -18.81 13.40
CA MET A 113 -3.84 -18.90 13.07
C MET A 113 -4.46 -20.22 13.55
N GLY A 114 -3.63 -21.21 13.92
CA GLY A 114 -4.09 -22.54 14.33
C GLY A 114 -4.46 -23.46 13.17
N LEU A 115 -3.87 -23.22 11.99
CA LEU A 115 -4.06 -24.07 10.81
C LEU A 115 -3.36 -25.42 10.98
N SER A 116 -3.82 -26.43 10.25
CA SER A 116 -3.15 -27.73 10.19
C SER A 116 -1.79 -27.62 9.51
N GLU A 117 -0.87 -28.54 9.82
CA GLU A 117 0.47 -28.58 9.21
C GLU A 117 0.42 -28.62 7.69
N GLN A 118 -0.55 -29.35 7.13
CA GLN A 118 -0.74 -29.43 5.68
C GLN A 118 -1.16 -28.07 5.09
N GLU A 119 -2.09 -27.37 5.72
CA GLU A 119 -2.51 -26.02 5.28
C GLU A 119 -1.39 -24.99 5.42
N VAL A 120 -0.59 -25.11 6.50
CA VAL A 120 0.59 -24.26 6.69
C VAL A 120 1.59 -24.49 5.55
N ASP A 121 1.96 -25.74 5.24
CA ASP A 121 2.89 -26.06 4.16
C ASP A 121 2.39 -25.54 2.80
N GLU A 122 1.11 -25.78 2.47
CA GLU A 122 0.50 -25.27 1.23
C GLU A 122 0.63 -23.75 1.13
N ARG A 123 0.27 -23.03 2.19
CA ARG A 123 0.32 -21.56 2.22
C ARG A 123 1.73 -21.01 2.14
N VAL A 124 2.69 -21.64 2.82
CA VAL A 124 4.10 -21.26 2.77
C VAL A 124 4.64 -21.40 1.36
N ARG A 125 4.47 -22.59 0.75
CA ARG A 125 4.96 -22.84 -0.63
C ARG A 125 4.32 -21.92 -1.64
N HIS A 126 3.02 -21.68 -1.53
CA HIS A 126 2.31 -20.76 -2.39
C HIS A 126 2.84 -19.33 -2.26
N ALA A 127 2.92 -18.80 -1.02
CA ALA A 127 3.36 -17.43 -0.79
C ALA A 127 4.83 -17.20 -1.20
N THR A 128 5.72 -18.18 -0.93
CA THR A 128 7.13 -18.07 -1.32
C THR A 128 7.32 -18.16 -2.85
N ALA A 129 6.57 -19.02 -3.53
CA ALA A 129 6.57 -19.08 -4.99
C ALA A 129 6.09 -17.76 -5.61
N MET A 130 5.04 -17.16 -5.06
CA MET A 130 4.48 -15.89 -5.54
C MET A 130 5.49 -14.73 -5.46
N VAL A 131 6.34 -14.72 -4.42
CA VAL A 131 7.41 -13.70 -4.28
C VAL A 131 8.73 -14.14 -4.94
N GLY A 132 8.74 -15.25 -5.69
CA GLY A 132 9.92 -15.73 -6.43
C GLY A 132 11.05 -16.21 -5.53
N ILE A 133 10.74 -16.89 -4.42
CA ILE A 133 11.68 -17.65 -3.59
C ILE A 133 11.59 -19.12 -4.01
N ASP A 134 12.73 -19.72 -4.34
CA ASP A 134 12.81 -21.12 -4.75
C ASP A 134 12.48 -22.06 -3.58
N SER A 135 11.74 -23.12 -3.86
CA SER A 135 11.42 -24.14 -2.85
C SER A 135 12.67 -24.82 -2.26
N ALA A 136 13.75 -24.90 -3.02
CA ALA A 136 15.04 -25.42 -2.57
C ALA A 136 15.73 -24.52 -1.52
N ASP A 137 15.33 -23.25 -1.43
CA ASP A 137 15.91 -22.29 -0.49
C ASP A 137 15.17 -22.24 0.86
N LEU A 138 14.01 -22.89 0.99
CA LEU A 138 13.14 -22.77 2.16
C LEU A 138 13.80 -23.18 3.49
N GLU A 139 14.73 -24.13 3.45
CA GLU A 139 15.49 -24.60 4.62
C GLU A 139 16.73 -23.72 4.92
N LYS A 140 17.06 -22.75 4.05
CA LYS A 140 18.16 -21.81 4.31
C LYS A 140 17.79 -20.81 5.37
N SER A 141 18.81 -20.26 6.03
CA SER A 141 18.62 -19.15 6.95
C SER A 141 18.23 -17.88 6.18
N PRO A 142 17.18 -17.13 6.62
CA PRO A 142 16.85 -15.85 6.01
C PRO A 142 17.99 -14.85 6.11
N PHE A 143 18.92 -15.01 7.05
CA PHE A 143 20.07 -14.11 7.22
C PHE A 143 21.14 -14.26 6.14
N GLU A 144 21.16 -15.37 5.39
CA GLU A 144 22.05 -15.59 4.24
C GLU A 144 21.56 -14.91 2.95
N LEU A 145 20.34 -14.40 2.93
CA LEU A 145 19.73 -13.78 1.77
C LEU A 145 20.20 -12.33 1.55
N SER A 146 20.15 -11.87 0.30
CA SER A 146 20.27 -10.45 -0.02
C SER A 146 19.12 -9.63 0.59
N GLY A 147 19.29 -8.31 0.77
CA GLY A 147 18.25 -7.44 1.33
C GLY A 147 16.91 -7.51 0.56
N GLY A 148 16.96 -7.56 -0.77
CA GLY A 148 15.76 -7.71 -1.60
C GLY A 148 15.08 -9.08 -1.44
N GLN A 149 15.86 -10.16 -1.28
CA GLN A 149 15.30 -11.48 -0.99
C GLN A 149 14.67 -11.54 0.41
N LYS A 150 15.35 -11.00 1.43
CA LYS A 150 14.80 -10.88 2.80
C LYS A 150 13.46 -10.16 2.80
N ARG A 151 13.37 -9.04 2.08
CA ARG A 151 12.12 -8.26 1.95
C ARG A 151 11.00 -9.10 1.34
N ARG A 152 11.29 -9.86 0.28
CA ARG A 152 10.32 -10.76 -0.34
C ARG A 152 9.85 -11.86 0.61
N VAL A 153 10.74 -12.43 1.41
CA VAL A 153 10.39 -13.43 2.44
C VAL A 153 9.47 -12.82 3.49
N ALA A 154 9.78 -11.61 3.99
CA ALA A 154 8.94 -10.93 4.96
C ALA A 154 7.53 -10.60 4.42
N ILE A 155 7.44 -10.17 3.14
CA ILE A 155 6.15 -9.97 2.46
C ILE A 155 5.39 -11.30 2.33
N ALA A 156 6.09 -12.40 1.96
CA ALA A 156 5.49 -13.73 1.85
C ALA A 156 4.92 -14.20 3.20
N GLY A 157 5.58 -13.91 4.33
CA GLY A 157 5.09 -14.23 5.67
C GLY A 157 3.72 -13.61 5.98
N VAL A 158 3.48 -12.39 5.50
CA VAL A 158 2.17 -11.75 5.63
C VAL A 158 1.17 -12.31 4.62
N MET A 159 1.57 -12.50 3.35
CA MET A 159 0.71 -13.08 2.31
C MET A 159 0.26 -14.51 2.64
N ALA A 160 1.10 -15.31 3.31
CA ALA A 160 0.79 -16.67 3.71
C ALA A 160 -0.42 -16.77 4.66
N MET A 161 -0.72 -15.71 5.40
CA MET A 161 -1.94 -15.64 6.21
C MET A 161 -3.21 -15.52 5.36
N ARG A 162 -3.08 -15.17 4.07
CA ARG A 162 -4.20 -14.88 3.14
C ARG A 162 -5.18 -13.84 3.73
N PRO A 163 -4.68 -12.64 4.12
CA PRO A 163 -5.52 -11.63 4.72
C PRO A 163 -6.55 -11.08 3.73
N GLU A 164 -7.71 -10.64 4.22
CA GLU A 164 -8.74 -9.96 3.42
C GLU A 164 -8.28 -8.57 2.96
N VAL A 165 -7.44 -7.93 3.79
CA VAL A 165 -6.80 -6.65 3.51
C VAL A 165 -5.30 -6.79 3.70
N LEU A 166 -4.51 -6.46 2.68
CA LEU A 166 -3.06 -6.39 2.76
C LEU A 166 -2.61 -4.93 2.72
N VAL A 167 -2.05 -4.48 3.82
CA VAL A 167 -1.48 -3.13 3.97
C VAL A 167 0.04 -3.21 3.82
N LEU A 168 0.60 -2.36 2.97
CA LEU A 168 2.05 -2.30 2.74
C LEU A 168 2.51 -0.85 2.97
N ASP A 169 3.32 -0.65 4.02
CA ASP A 169 3.88 0.67 4.34
C ASP A 169 5.27 0.79 3.71
N GLU A 170 5.37 1.53 2.59
CA GLU A 170 6.62 1.77 1.84
C GLU A 170 7.38 0.47 1.46
N PRO A 171 6.74 -0.54 0.85
CA PRO A 171 7.37 -1.86 0.64
C PRO A 171 8.56 -1.81 -0.31
N THR A 172 8.73 -0.74 -1.09
CA THR A 172 9.78 -0.56 -2.09
C THR A 172 10.85 0.45 -1.68
N ALA A 173 10.80 0.98 -0.46
CA ALA A 173 11.77 1.96 0.02
C ALA A 173 13.22 1.42 -0.04
N GLY A 174 14.12 2.18 -0.66
CA GLY A 174 15.54 1.83 -0.77
C GLY A 174 15.88 0.73 -1.79
N LEU A 175 14.92 0.26 -2.58
CA LEU A 175 15.18 -0.67 -3.68
C LEU A 175 15.57 0.07 -4.97
N ASP A 176 16.34 -0.62 -5.80
CA ASP A 176 16.57 -0.24 -7.18
C ASP A 176 15.30 -0.35 -8.04
N PRO A 177 15.26 0.22 -9.25
CA PRO A 177 14.07 0.18 -10.10
C PRO A 177 13.57 -1.24 -10.42
N MET A 178 14.48 -2.20 -10.65
CA MET A 178 14.11 -3.59 -10.93
C MET A 178 13.47 -4.29 -9.72
N GLY A 179 14.08 -4.14 -8.54
CA GLY A 179 13.54 -4.71 -7.30
C GLY A 179 12.18 -4.13 -6.93
N ARG A 180 12.00 -2.82 -7.19
CA ARG A 180 10.73 -2.12 -7.00
C ARG A 180 9.63 -2.67 -7.92
N GLU A 181 9.90 -2.75 -9.22
CA GLU A 181 8.95 -3.28 -10.21
C GLU A 181 8.58 -4.74 -9.90
N LEU A 182 9.56 -5.54 -9.51
CA LEU A 182 9.35 -6.94 -9.13
C LEU A 182 8.37 -7.05 -7.96
N ILE A 183 8.60 -6.33 -6.86
CA ILE A 183 7.75 -6.39 -5.66
C ILE A 183 6.33 -5.89 -5.97
N LEU A 184 6.20 -4.74 -6.65
CA LEU A 184 4.88 -4.20 -6.98
C LEU A 184 4.12 -5.10 -7.96
N GLY A 185 4.84 -5.72 -8.92
CA GLY A 185 4.29 -6.72 -9.81
C GLY A 185 3.74 -7.94 -9.06
N GLN A 186 4.48 -8.44 -8.07
CA GLN A 186 4.06 -9.56 -7.20
C GLN A 186 2.85 -9.21 -6.35
N ILE A 187 2.80 -7.99 -5.78
CA ILE A 187 1.64 -7.50 -5.02
C ILE A 187 0.39 -7.41 -5.92
N ARG A 188 0.54 -6.92 -7.15
CA ARG A 188 -0.56 -6.86 -8.13
C ARG A 188 -1.06 -8.25 -8.51
N GLU A 189 -0.15 -9.21 -8.70
CA GLU A 189 -0.52 -10.60 -8.99
C GLU A 189 -1.26 -11.23 -7.81
N TYR A 190 -0.78 -11.02 -6.57
CA TYR A 190 -1.47 -11.44 -5.35
C TYR A 190 -2.89 -10.87 -5.26
N HIS A 191 -3.05 -9.57 -5.52
CA HIS A 191 -4.37 -8.92 -5.57
C HIS A 191 -5.28 -9.57 -6.60
N ARG A 192 -4.78 -9.82 -7.81
CA ARG A 192 -5.53 -10.43 -8.90
C ARG A 192 -5.97 -11.86 -8.57
N GLU A 193 -5.11 -12.64 -7.93
CA GLU A 193 -5.38 -14.03 -7.60
C GLU A 193 -6.35 -14.18 -6.42
N THR A 194 -6.15 -13.39 -5.38
CA THR A 194 -6.90 -13.55 -4.12
C THR A 194 -8.14 -12.67 -4.01
N GLY A 195 -8.21 -11.58 -4.77
CA GLY A 195 -9.22 -10.55 -4.61
C GLY A 195 -9.10 -9.77 -3.29
N SER A 196 -7.99 -9.91 -2.56
CA SER A 196 -7.74 -9.16 -1.32
C SER A 196 -7.70 -7.65 -1.60
N THR A 197 -8.19 -6.86 -0.67
CA THR A 197 -8.05 -5.39 -0.73
C THR A 197 -6.61 -5.01 -0.44
N ILE A 198 -6.02 -4.12 -1.24
CA ILE A 198 -4.64 -3.67 -1.06
C ILE A 198 -4.62 -2.20 -0.65
N LEU A 199 -3.87 -1.87 0.41
CA LEU A 199 -3.49 -0.50 0.75
C LEU A 199 -1.99 -0.35 0.59
N LEU A 200 -1.57 0.42 -0.41
CA LEU A 200 -0.16 0.70 -0.70
C LEU A 200 0.18 2.12 -0.24
N VAL A 201 0.91 2.25 0.86
CA VAL A 201 1.51 3.54 1.24
C VAL A 201 2.77 3.73 0.42
N SER A 202 2.85 4.82 -0.33
CA SER A 202 4.03 5.14 -1.13
C SER A 202 4.24 6.65 -1.27
N HIS A 203 5.51 7.04 -1.34
CA HIS A 203 5.92 8.39 -1.74
C HIS A 203 6.08 8.54 -3.26
N SER A 204 5.97 7.45 -4.01
CA SER A 204 6.04 7.45 -5.47
C SER A 204 4.66 7.61 -6.09
N MET A 205 4.45 8.74 -6.69
CA MET A 205 3.20 9.00 -7.42
C MET A 205 3.09 8.14 -8.68
N GLU A 206 4.23 7.75 -9.27
CA GLU A 206 4.30 6.81 -10.38
C GLU A 206 3.78 5.42 -9.99
N ASP A 207 4.18 4.91 -8.81
CA ASP A 207 3.67 3.62 -8.32
C ASP A 207 2.17 3.68 -8.11
N ILE A 208 1.70 4.73 -7.44
CA ILE A 208 0.26 4.90 -7.20
C ILE A 208 -0.51 4.99 -8.53
N ALA A 209 -0.02 5.75 -9.51
CA ALA A 209 -0.64 5.85 -10.82
C ALA A 209 -0.69 4.51 -11.59
N ASN A 210 0.36 3.68 -11.43
CA ASN A 210 0.49 2.43 -12.19
C ASN A 210 -0.25 1.24 -11.55
N TYR A 211 -0.41 1.24 -10.22
CA TYR A 211 -0.91 0.06 -9.50
C TYR A 211 -2.24 0.28 -8.80
N ALA A 212 -2.53 1.48 -8.32
CA ALA A 212 -3.76 1.75 -7.58
C ALA A 212 -4.93 2.18 -8.49
N GLY A 213 -6.14 1.77 -8.13
CA GLY A 213 -7.38 2.26 -8.75
C GLY A 213 -7.88 3.54 -8.09
N LYS A 214 -7.72 3.63 -6.76
CA LYS A 214 -8.08 4.81 -5.96
C LYS A 214 -6.90 5.32 -5.16
N ALA A 215 -6.96 6.59 -4.77
CA ALA A 215 -5.97 7.19 -3.88
C ALA A 215 -6.63 7.88 -2.68
N LEU A 216 -6.06 7.63 -1.50
CA LEU A 216 -6.38 8.26 -0.23
C LEU A 216 -5.28 9.26 0.08
N VAL A 217 -5.64 10.54 0.14
CA VAL A 217 -4.69 11.64 0.36
C VAL A 217 -4.81 12.12 1.80
N MET A 218 -3.72 11.94 2.56
CA MET A 218 -3.61 12.46 3.94
C MET A 218 -2.85 13.78 3.95
N ASN A 219 -3.42 14.78 4.65
CA ASN A 219 -2.75 16.05 4.90
C ASN A 219 -2.93 16.45 6.36
N ASP A 220 -1.84 16.72 7.07
CA ASP A 220 -1.83 17.16 8.48
C ASP A 220 -2.75 16.34 9.41
N GLY A 221 -2.70 15.02 9.28
CA GLY A 221 -3.50 14.09 10.09
C GLY A 221 -4.93 13.89 9.61
N SER A 222 -5.42 14.64 8.65
CA SER A 222 -6.79 14.57 8.15
C SER A 222 -6.86 13.96 6.77
N LEU A 223 -8.00 13.36 6.44
CA LEU A 223 -8.29 12.93 5.08
C LEU A 223 -8.64 14.14 4.23
N TYR A 224 -7.79 14.41 3.23
CA TYR A 224 -8.06 15.48 2.27
C TYR A 224 -8.99 15.01 1.13
N MET A 225 -8.72 13.84 0.57
CA MET A 225 -9.48 13.29 -0.57
C MET A 225 -9.36 11.77 -0.61
N TYR A 226 -10.42 11.11 -1.03
CA TYR A 226 -10.44 9.70 -1.40
C TYR A 226 -11.28 9.53 -2.67
N ASP A 227 -10.66 9.24 -3.80
CA ASP A 227 -11.31 9.10 -5.11
C ASP A 227 -10.44 8.26 -6.06
N ASP A 228 -10.92 8.07 -7.28
CA ASP A 228 -10.15 7.45 -8.36
C ASP A 228 -8.80 8.16 -8.54
N VAL A 229 -7.74 7.42 -8.79
CA VAL A 229 -6.37 7.96 -8.94
C VAL A 229 -6.31 9.10 -9.95
N GLU A 230 -7.01 8.96 -11.09
CA GLU A 230 -7.04 9.96 -12.14
C GLU A 230 -7.69 11.28 -11.68
N LYS A 231 -8.77 11.20 -10.89
CA LYS A 231 -9.39 12.38 -10.29
C LYS A 231 -8.48 13.04 -9.27
N VAL A 232 -7.86 12.26 -8.38
CA VAL A 232 -6.93 12.79 -7.38
C VAL A 232 -5.80 13.53 -8.08
N PHE A 233 -5.14 12.93 -9.07
CA PHE A 233 -4.01 13.55 -9.77
C PHE A 233 -4.42 14.68 -10.73
N SER A 234 -5.69 14.82 -11.10
CA SER A 234 -6.16 15.99 -11.84
C SER A 234 -6.13 17.27 -10.99
N HIS A 235 -6.14 17.16 -9.65
CA HIS A 235 -6.03 18.29 -8.72
C HIS A 235 -4.58 18.71 -8.47
N GLN A 236 -3.75 18.79 -9.54
CA GLN A 236 -2.30 19.02 -9.46
C GLN A 236 -1.89 20.18 -8.56
N LYS A 237 -2.60 21.31 -8.63
CA LYS A 237 -2.29 22.50 -7.81
C LYS A 237 -2.49 22.23 -6.31
N ALA A 238 -3.61 21.64 -5.92
CA ALA A 238 -3.90 21.34 -4.53
C ALA A 238 -2.92 20.31 -3.97
N ILE A 239 -2.55 19.29 -4.77
CA ILE A 239 -1.54 18.29 -4.41
C ILE A 239 -0.16 18.94 -4.21
N ALA A 240 0.22 19.88 -5.10
CA ALA A 240 1.49 20.61 -4.98
C ALA A 240 1.52 21.53 -3.75
N GLU A 241 0.42 22.18 -3.40
CA GLU A 241 0.30 23.02 -2.18
C GLU A 241 0.49 22.20 -0.89
N MET A 242 0.15 20.92 -0.90
CA MET A 242 0.41 19.97 0.20
C MET A 242 1.85 19.41 0.21
N GLY A 243 2.74 19.91 -0.65
CA GLY A 243 4.12 19.43 -0.76
C GLY A 243 4.25 18.06 -1.43
N LEU A 244 3.20 17.60 -2.12
CA LEU A 244 3.23 16.36 -2.90
C LEU A 244 3.51 16.67 -4.38
N SER A 245 4.02 15.68 -5.10
CA SER A 245 4.15 15.77 -6.56
C SER A 245 3.02 15.00 -7.23
N VAL A 246 2.86 15.23 -8.54
CA VAL A 246 2.11 14.34 -9.43
C VAL A 246 3.10 13.56 -10.29
N PRO A 247 2.70 12.46 -10.95
CA PRO A 247 3.57 11.72 -11.86
C PRO A 247 4.27 12.65 -12.86
N GLN A 248 5.56 12.38 -13.15
CA GLN A 248 6.36 13.24 -14.02
C GLN A 248 5.73 13.42 -15.39
N VAL A 249 5.13 12.35 -15.92
CA VAL A 249 4.45 12.38 -17.20
C VAL A 249 3.28 13.37 -17.21
N ALA A 250 2.52 13.48 -16.13
CA ALA A 250 1.44 14.46 -15.99
C ALA A 250 1.96 15.90 -16.07
N ARG A 251 3.09 16.18 -15.41
CA ARG A 251 3.74 17.51 -15.46
C ARG A 251 4.20 17.87 -16.87
N ILE A 252 4.72 16.90 -17.63
CA ILE A 252 5.13 17.10 -19.04
C ILE A 252 3.92 17.41 -19.88
N PHE A 253 2.85 16.63 -19.78
CA PHE A 253 1.65 16.79 -20.59
C PHE A 253 0.89 18.07 -20.26
N THR A 254 0.84 18.48 -19.01
CA THR A 254 0.31 19.80 -18.61
C THR A 254 1.09 20.93 -19.27
N ARG A 255 2.43 20.88 -19.28
CA ARG A 255 3.25 21.89 -19.95
C ARG A 255 3.09 21.89 -21.48
N LEU A 256 2.90 20.73 -22.09
CA LEU A 256 2.61 20.65 -23.53
C LEU A 256 1.26 21.29 -23.86
N ALA A 257 0.22 21.00 -23.08
CA ALA A 257 -1.09 21.63 -23.24
C ALA A 257 -1.04 23.15 -23.05
N GLU A 258 -0.30 23.66 -22.06
CA GLU A 258 -0.07 25.10 -21.83
C GLU A 258 0.66 25.78 -23.02
N LYS A 259 1.51 25.05 -23.73
CA LYS A 259 2.16 25.53 -24.96
C LYS A 259 1.28 25.41 -26.19
N GLY A 260 0.04 24.95 -26.07
CA GLY A 260 -0.93 24.86 -27.17
C GLY A 260 -0.88 23.54 -27.97
N TYR A 261 -0.12 22.55 -27.54
CA TYR A 261 -0.17 21.22 -28.18
C TYR A 261 -1.49 20.52 -27.87
N PRO A 262 -2.09 19.80 -28.83
CA PRO A 262 -3.37 19.11 -28.65
C PRO A 262 -3.20 17.78 -27.90
N VAL A 263 -2.77 17.87 -26.66
CA VAL A 263 -2.59 16.74 -25.75
C VAL A 263 -3.57 16.82 -24.57
N ASN A 264 -3.97 15.66 -24.04
CA ASN A 264 -4.70 15.60 -22.78
C ASN A 264 -3.72 15.83 -21.62
N PRO A 265 -3.87 16.88 -20.79
CA PRO A 265 -3.00 17.13 -19.66
C PRO A 265 -3.15 16.09 -18.53
N ASN A 266 -4.27 15.34 -18.50
CA ASN A 266 -4.57 14.34 -17.49
C ASN A 266 -4.06 12.95 -17.92
N VAL A 267 -2.76 12.86 -18.16
CA VAL A 267 -2.05 11.60 -18.43
C VAL A 267 -1.14 11.30 -17.26
N PHE A 268 -1.31 10.15 -16.63
CA PHE A 268 -0.62 9.80 -15.39
C PHE A 268 0.30 8.59 -15.53
N ARG A 269 0.18 7.83 -16.64
CA ARG A 269 0.98 6.64 -16.96
C ARG A 269 1.81 6.86 -18.20
N VAL A 270 3.00 6.28 -18.24
CA VAL A 270 3.93 6.41 -19.38
C VAL A 270 3.34 5.77 -20.63
N GLU A 271 2.65 4.64 -20.50
CA GLU A 271 2.03 3.94 -21.64
C GLU A 271 0.99 4.82 -22.35
N ASP A 272 0.15 5.51 -21.57
CA ASP A 272 -0.88 6.42 -22.10
C ASP A 272 -0.25 7.64 -22.79
N ALA A 273 0.84 8.15 -22.22
CA ALA A 273 1.63 9.22 -22.82
C ALA A 273 2.24 8.82 -24.16
N VAL A 274 2.85 7.65 -24.22
CA VAL A 274 3.43 7.10 -25.46
C VAL A 274 2.35 6.91 -26.52
N ALA A 275 1.17 6.41 -26.13
CA ALA A 275 0.04 6.25 -27.06
C ALA A 275 -0.39 7.58 -27.66
N GLN A 276 -0.54 8.64 -26.85
CA GLN A 276 -0.92 9.97 -27.33
C GLN A 276 0.16 10.60 -28.24
N ILE A 277 1.43 10.53 -27.87
CA ILE A 277 2.53 11.06 -28.71
C ILE A 277 2.57 10.35 -30.06
N ARG A 278 2.43 9.02 -30.09
CA ARG A 278 2.38 8.25 -31.35
C ARG A 278 1.21 8.68 -32.23
N GLU A 279 0.05 8.98 -31.63
CA GLU A 279 -1.12 9.46 -32.40
C GLU A 279 -0.89 10.81 -32.99
N LEU A 280 -0.28 11.76 -32.26
CA LEU A 280 0.07 13.11 -32.76
C LEU A 280 1.05 13.04 -33.95
N ILE A 281 2.12 12.24 -33.83
CA ILE A 281 3.10 12.04 -34.88
C ILE A 281 2.41 11.47 -36.14
N ARG A 282 1.50 10.50 -35.95
CA ARG A 282 0.78 9.89 -37.10
C ARG A 282 -0.17 10.87 -37.82
N LYS A 283 -0.75 11.82 -37.08
CA LYS A 283 -1.61 12.88 -37.65
C LYS A 283 -0.82 13.98 -38.37
N GLY A 284 0.51 13.92 -38.38
CA GLY A 284 1.37 14.90 -39.04
C GLY A 284 1.46 16.24 -38.31
N GLU A 285 1.06 16.30 -37.07
CA GLU A 285 1.23 17.46 -36.20
C GLU A 285 2.70 17.59 -35.82
N ASN A 286 3.43 18.55 -36.44
CA ASN A 286 4.83 18.81 -36.16
C ASN A 286 5.00 19.22 -34.68
N LEU A 287 5.55 18.34 -33.87
CA LEU A 287 6.07 18.67 -32.54
C LEU A 287 7.38 19.46 -32.74
N HIS A 288 7.30 20.75 -33.01
CA HIS A 288 8.47 21.61 -32.92
C HIS A 288 8.85 21.77 -31.43
N VAL A 289 9.85 21.03 -31.02
CA VAL A 289 10.47 21.13 -29.67
C VAL A 289 11.35 22.37 -29.65
#